data_bff89ea45357078b408612af27b4a3c9
#
_entry.id   bff89ea45357078b408612af27b4a3c9
#
_cell.length_a   1.000
_cell.length_b   1.000
_cell.length_c   1.000
_cell.angle_alpha   90.00
_cell.angle_beta   90.00
_cell.angle_gamma   90.00
#
_symmetry.space_group_name_H-M   'P 1'
#
loop_
_entity.id
_entity.type
_entity.pdbx_description
1 polymer ?
#
loop_
_entity_poly.entity_id
_entity_poly.type
_entity_poly.pdbx_seq_one_letter_code
_entity_poly.pdbx_strand_id
1 'polypeptide(L)'
;PFNSAQNVNTLLGSVLRIDVDSGNPYGIPPDNPFAGQKDKRGETFCYGLRNPWRFSFDRETNDLIIGDVGQNLWEEINWNTWKDAIGANYGWRIMEANHCYNPETNCDESGLIKPIHAYPNNANYMKILVGMDEAGATGCSVTGGYVYRGSAIPDLQGTYIFGDYCTGRIWSFKRDNNKPVQFKKLRPELKRNSVDIPLFISSFGEDNSGELYVVEYMGAIYKFIPY
;
A
#
# COMPACT_ATOMS: atom_id res chain seq x y z
N PRO A 1 17.13 -14.72 -9.05
CA PRO A 1 18.06 -15.42 -8.15
C PRO A 1 18.26 -14.67 -6.84
N PHE A 2 17.89 -13.39 -6.76
CA PHE A 2 18.17 -12.56 -5.58
C PHE A 2 16.91 -12.45 -4.72
N ASN A 3 16.98 -12.98 -3.48
CA ASN A 3 15.92 -12.81 -2.49
C ASN A 3 16.16 -11.52 -1.68
N SER A 4 16.34 -10.39 -2.40
CA SER A 4 16.79 -9.13 -1.80
C SER A 4 15.81 -8.58 -0.75
N ALA A 5 14.51 -8.75 -0.96
CA ALA A 5 13.51 -8.28 -0.02
C ALA A 5 13.51 -9.05 1.31
N GLN A 6 14.07 -10.27 1.36
CA GLN A 6 14.27 -11.06 2.58
C GLN A 6 15.67 -10.87 3.17
N ASN A 7 16.52 -10.06 2.53
CA ASN A 7 17.88 -9.85 2.97
C ASN A 7 18.04 -8.45 3.59
N VAL A 8 17.93 -8.37 4.90
CA VAL A 8 18.07 -7.12 5.67
C VAL A 8 19.48 -6.51 5.66
N ASN A 9 20.45 -7.13 4.96
CA ASN A 9 21.76 -6.54 4.70
C ASN A 9 21.75 -5.59 3.49
N THR A 10 20.62 -5.50 2.80
CA THR A 10 20.38 -4.58 1.68
C THR A 10 19.22 -3.65 2.00
N LEU A 11 19.09 -2.56 1.25
CA LEU A 11 17.96 -1.62 1.40
C LEU A 11 16.80 -1.94 0.46
N LEU A 12 16.92 -2.99 -0.35
CA LEU A 12 15.92 -3.35 -1.35
C LEU A 12 14.73 -4.06 -0.72
N GLY A 13 13.53 -3.70 -1.17
CA GLY A 13 12.29 -4.30 -0.66
C GLY A 13 11.96 -3.91 0.78
N SER A 14 12.35 -2.70 1.17
CA SER A 14 12.22 -2.20 2.54
C SER A 14 11.65 -0.79 2.58
N VAL A 15 11.01 -0.45 3.69
CA VAL A 15 10.81 0.93 4.12
C VAL A 15 11.94 1.29 5.07
N LEU A 16 12.53 2.46 4.86
CA LEU A 16 13.68 2.93 5.63
C LEU A 16 13.25 4.05 6.57
N ARG A 17 13.85 4.08 7.76
CA ARG A 17 13.68 5.17 8.72
C ARG A 17 15.05 5.70 9.13
N ILE A 18 15.27 6.97 8.84
CA ILE A 18 16.53 7.70 9.13
C ILE A 18 16.23 8.97 9.94
N ASP A 19 17.23 9.46 10.64
CA ASP A 19 17.23 10.74 11.31
C ASP A 19 18.03 11.74 10.46
N VAL A 20 17.35 12.69 9.86
CA VAL A 20 17.99 13.70 8.97
C VAL A 20 18.65 14.83 9.74
N ASP A 21 18.38 14.96 11.04
CA ASP A 21 18.89 16.03 11.90
C ASP A 21 20.18 15.65 12.64
N SER A 22 20.57 14.36 12.57
CA SER A 22 21.78 13.85 13.23
C SER A 22 22.63 13.02 12.28
N GLY A 23 23.94 12.87 12.64
CA GLY A 23 24.89 12.05 11.89
C GLY A 23 25.40 12.70 10.60
N ASN A 24 26.16 11.93 9.79
CA ASN A 24 26.67 12.32 8.48
C ASN A 24 26.78 11.07 7.59
N PRO A 25 25.98 10.92 6.51
CA PRO A 25 25.01 11.89 5.97
C PRO A 25 23.66 11.95 6.72
N TYR A 26 23.37 11.01 7.61
CA TYR A 26 22.17 10.96 8.44
C TYR A 26 22.44 10.04 9.66
N GLY A 27 21.59 10.11 10.67
CA GLY A 27 21.58 9.22 11.81
C GLY A 27 20.64 8.02 11.64
N ILE A 28 20.89 6.99 12.42
CA ILE A 28 19.98 5.84 12.55
C ILE A 28 19.24 5.98 13.88
N PRO A 29 17.89 6.08 13.87
CA PRO A 29 17.12 6.10 15.11
C PRO A 29 17.44 4.86 15.96
N PRO A 30 17.72 5.03 17.26
CA PRO A 30 18.16 3.92 18.13
C PRO A 30 17.10 2.86 18.36
N ASP A 31 15.82 3.20 18.14
CA ASP A 31 14.68 2.34 18.21
C ASP A 31 14.29 1.68 16.87
N ASN A 32 15.11 1.82 15.83
CA ASN A 32 14.96 1.00 14.63
C ASN A 32 15.24 -0.48 14.95
N PRO A 33 14.53 -1.43 14.31
CA PRO A 33 14.60 -2.84 14.67
C PRO A 33 15.98 -3.47 14.49
N PHE A 34 16.80 -2.90 13.62
CA PHE A 34 18.14 -3.40 13.30
C PHE A 34 19.26 -2.43 13.68
N ALA A 35 18.95 -1.36 14.44
CA ALA A 35 19.95 -0.39 14.89
C ALA A 35 21.08 -1.09 15.66
N GLY A 36 22.33 -0.77 15.33
CA GLY A 36 23.53 -1.32 15.98
C GLY A 36 23.83 -2.80 15.69
N GLN A 37 23.04 -3.48 14.86
CA GLN A 37 23.30 -4.87 14.46
C GLN A 37 24.30 -4.92 13.30
N LYS A 38 25.44 -5.62 13.52
CA LYS A 38 26.61 -5.59 12.61
C LYS A 38 26.32 -6.04 11.17
N ASP A 39 25.44 -7.04 11.00
CA ASP A 39 25.15 -7.69 9.73
C ASP A 39 23.76 -7.34 9.20
N LYS A 40 23.25 -6.15 9.56
CA LYS A 40 21.95 -5.66 9.12
C LYS A 40 21.99 -4.16 8.83
N ARG A 41 21.17 -3.72 7.89
CA ARG A 41 21.03 -2.30 7.61
C ARG A 41 20.16 -1.65 8.69
N GLY A 42 20.78 -0.80 9.50
CA GLY A 42 20.11 -0.11 10.61
C GLY A 42 19.00 0.84 10.17
N GLU A 43 19.03 1.28 8.91
CA GLU A 43 18.01 2.11 8.27
C GLU A 43 16.68 1.37 8.09
N THR A 44 16.71 0.03 7.98
CA THR A 44 15.53 -0.76 7.67
C THR A 44 14.51 -0.68 8.80
N PHE A 45 13.30 -0.19 8.49
CA PHE A 45 12.17 -0.12 9.41
C PHE A 45 11.29 -1.37 9.31
N CYS A 46 10.92 -1.75 8.09
CA CYS A 46 10.26 -3.00 7.76
C CYS A 46 10.74 -3.48 6.38
N TYR A 47 10.49 -4.74 6.04
CA TYR A 47 11.06 -5.38 4.85
C TYR A 47 10.11 -6.44 4.25
N GLY A 48 10.57 -7.15 3.22
CA GLY A 48 9.74 -8.16 2.56
C GLY A 48 8.71 -7.57 1.61
N LEU A 49 8.96 -6.37 1.08
CA LEU A 49 8.12 -5.68 0.10
C LEU A 49 8.69 -5.86 -1.31
N ARG A 50 7.82 -5.88 -2.31
CA ARG A 50 8.24 -5.98 -3.70
C ARG A 50 8.51 -4.61 -4.33
N ASN A 51 7.51 -3.77 -4.35
CA ASN A 51 7.57 -2.44 -4.92
C ASN A 51 6.57 -1.52 -4.19
N PRO A 52 6.87 -1.13 -2.96
CA PRO A 52 6.01 -0.25 -2.16
C PRO A 52 5.94 1.12 -2.84
N TRP A 53 4.91 1.30 -3.67
CA TRP A 53 4.79 2.49 -4.53
C TRP A 53 4.48 3.74 -3.71
N ARG A 54 3.43 3.67 -2.88
CA ARG A 54 3.10 4.71 -1.91
C ARG A 54 2.78 4.10 -0.57
N PHE A 55 3.19 4.79 0.47
CA PHE A 55 2.74 4.53 1.81
C PHE A 55 2.33 5.83 2.49
N SER A 56 1.53 5.72 3.52
CA SER A 56 1.09 6.83 4.35
C SER A 56 0.99 6.41 5.80
N PHE A 57 1.01 7.40 6.67
CA PHE A 57 0.65 7.22 8.07
C PHE A 57 -0.73 7.81 8.30
N ASP A 58 -1.58 7.08 9.03
CA ASP A 58 -2.81 7.66 9.55
C ASP A 58 -2.43 8.70 10.63
N ARG A 59 -2.72 9.95 10.39
CA ARG A 59 -2.32 11.06 11.28
C ARG A 59 -2.97 11.04 12.66
N GLU A 60 -4.00 10.21 12.88
CA GLU A 60 -4.64 10.05 14.18
C GLU A 60 -4.08 8.86 14.97
N THR A 61 -3.81 7.73 14.31
CA THR A 61 -3.37 6.49 14.96
C THR A 61 -1.89 6.21 14.79
N ASN A 62 -1.21 6.87 13.84
CA ASN A 62 0.14 6.59 13.36
C ASN A 62 0.29 5.19 12.73
N ASP A 63 -0.80 4.56 12.34
CA ASP A 63 -0.75 3.31 11.60
C ASP A 63 -0.06 3.50 10.25
N LEU A 64 0.80 2.56 9.87
CA LEU A 64 1.46 2.52 8.56
C LEU A 64 0.60 1.76 7.56
N ILE A 65 0.27 2.38 6.45
CA ILE A 65 -0.45 1.76 5.34
C ILE A 65 0.42 1.81 4.09
N ILE A 66 0.63 0.66 3.44
CA ILE A 66 1.50 0.51 2.27
C ILE A 66 0.69 -0.09 1.11
N GLY A 67 0.75 0.55 -0.06
CA GLY A 67 0.35 -0.07 -1.33
C GLY A 67 1.58 -0.71 -1.97
N ASP A 68 1.63 -2.04 -2.02
CA ASP A 68 2.74 -2.80 -2.59
C ASP A 68 2.33 -3.44 -3.90
N VAL A 69 3.00 -3.04 -4.99
CA VAL A 69 2.70 -3.51 -6.34
C VAL A 69 3.19 -4.94 -6.52
N GLY A 70 2.29 -5.81 -6.89
CA GLY A 70 2.54 -7.22 -7.10
C GLY A 70 3.39 -7.55 -8.32
N GLN A 71 3.79 -8.81 -8.44
CA GLN A 71 4.64 -9.28 -9.53
C GLN A 71 3.82 -9.77 -10.72
N ASN A 72 2.88 -10.66 -10.46
CA ASN A 72 2.18 -11.39 -11.50
C ASN A 72 0.66 -11.34 -11.37
N LEU A 73 0.13 -11.58 -10.17
CA LEU A 73 -1.27 -11.92 -9.99
C LEU A 73 -2.01 -11.01 -9.00
N TRP A 74 -1.32 -10.43 -8.03
CA TRP A 74 -1.98 -9.77 -6.92
C TRP A 74 -1.35 -8.42 -6.60
N GLU A 75 -2.21 -7.41 -6.41
CA GLU A 75 -1.88 -6.14 -5.78
C GLU A 75 -2.29 -6.19 -4.32
N GLU A 76 -1.57 -5.51 -3.42
CA GLU A 76 -1.84 -5.61 -2.00
C GLU A 76 -1.79 -4.28 -1.25
N ILE A 77 -2.61 -4.21 -0.20
CA ILE A 77 -2.58 -3.16 0.82
C ILE A 77 -2.21 -3.79 2.14
N ASN A 78 -1.13 -3.31 2.71
CA ASN A 78 -0.67 -3.67 4.04
C ASN A 78 -1.05 -2.56 5.02
N TRP A 79 -1.63 -2.89 6.18
CA TRP A 79 -2.02 -1.92 7.21
C TRP A 79 -1.65 -2.45 8.59
N ASN A 80 -0.68 -1.82 9.21
CA ASN A 80 -0.17 -2.21 10.52
C ASN A 80 -0.18 -1.03 11.49
N THR A 81 -0.40 -1.31 12.78
CA THR A 81 -0.09 -0.32 13.81
C THR A 81 1.38 0.03 13.74
N TRP A 82 1.76 1.22 14.24
CA TRP A 82 3.18 1.60 14.32
C TRP A 82 4.03 0.49 14.96
N LYS A 83 3.54 -0.08 16.07
CA LYS A 83 4.23 -1.13 16.81
C LYS A 83 4.42 -2.40 15.99
N ASP A 84 3.39 -2.82 15.27
CA ASP A 84 3.42 -4.06 14.47
C ASP A 84 4.20 -3.89 13.17
N ALA A 85 4.40 -2.67 12.71
CA ALA A 85 5.20 -2.36 11.52
C ALA A 85 6.70 -2.40 11.79
N ILE A 86 7.16 -2.19 13.04
CA ILE A 86 8.58 -2.22 13.39
C ILE A 86 9.14 -3.63 13.19
N GLY A 87 10.05 -3.79 12.23
CA GLY A 87 10.68 -5.06 11.91
C GLY A 87 9.78 -6.05 11.17
N ALA A 88 8.59 -5.62 10.73
CA ALA A 88 7.65 -6.46 10.00
C ALA A 88 8.25 -7.00 8.70
N ASN A 89 7.96 -8.27 8.41
CA ASN A 89 8.29 -8.93 7.14
C ASN A 89 7.00 -9.17 6.35
N TYR A 90 6.83 -8.46 5.24
CA TYR A 90 5.65 -8.54 4.38
C TYR A 90 5.68 -9.70 3.36
N GLY A 91 6.73 -10.54 3.39
CA GLY A 91 6.72 -11.85 2.76
C GLY A 91 7.24 -11.93 1.34
N TRP A 92 7.43 -10.85 0.60
CA TRP A 92 8.01 -10.91 -0.73
C TRP A 92 9.47 -11.40 -0.67
N ARG A 93 9.95 -12.38 -1.46
CA ARG A 93 9.20 -13.07 -2.55
C ARG A 93 8.82 -14.52 -2.16
N ILE A 94 8.63 -14.79 -0.91
CA ILE A 94 8.07 -16.06 -0.45
C ILE A 94 6.59 -16.11 -0.85
N MET A 95 5.92 -14.98 -0.64
CA MET A 95 4.50 -14.79 -0.94
C MET A 95 4.27 -13.64 -1.92
N GLU A 96 3.16 -13.70 -2.66
CA GLU A 96 2.51 -12.60 -3.34
C GLU A 96 1.10 -12.50 -2.78
N ALA A 97 0.80 -11.45 -2.04
CA ALA A 97 -0.40 -11.31 -1.21
C ALA A 97 -0.58 -12.51 -0.25
N ASN A 98 -1.68 -13.24 -0.36
CA ASN A 98 -2.01 -14.40 0.47
C ASN A 98 -1.63 -15.74 -0.17
N HIS A 99 -0.80 -15.74 -1.22
CA HIS A 99 -0.46 -16.91 -2.01
C HIS A 99 1.04 -17.16 -2.00
N CYS A 100 1.44 -18.44 -1.96
CA CYS A 100 2.84 -18.80 -2.16
C CYS A 100 3.31 -18.37 -3.54
N TYR A 101 4.48 -17.73 -3.61
CA TYR A 101 5.08 -17.31 -4.87
C TYR A 101 6.36 -18.09 -5.19
N ASN A 102 7.28 -18.21 -4.23
CA ASN A 102 8.48 -19.00 -4.40
C ASN A 102 8.96 -19.60 -3.06
N PRO A 103 8.70 -20.89 -2.85
CA PRO A 103 8.11 -21.86 -3.77
C PRO A 103 6.61 -21.58 -4.05
N GLU A 104 6.11 -22.07 -5.20
CA GLU A 104 4.71 -21.87 -5.62
C GLU A 104 3.68 -22.57 -4.70
N THR A 105 4.13 -23.55 -3.94
CA THR A 105 3.31 -24.28 -2.98
C THR A 105 4.10 -24.59 -1.72
N ASN A 106 3.38 -24.78 -0.60
CA ASN A 106 3.97 -25.14 0.69
C ASN A 106 5.09 -24.17 1.15
N CYS A 107 4.92 -22.90 0.91
CA CYS A 107 5.83 -21.89 1.38
C CYS A 107 5.77 -21.73 2.91
N ASP A 108 6.88 -21.33 3.52
CA ASP A 108 6.89 -21.03 4.95
C ASP A 108 6.33 -19.62 5.19
N GLU A 109 5.16 -19.55 5.79
CA GLU A 109 4.45 -18.33 6.13
C GLU A 109 4.78 -17.83 7.55
N SER A 110 5.66 -18.51 8.28
CA SER A 110 5.96 -18.22 9.68
C SER A 110 6.55 -16.83 9.84
N GLY A 111 5.93 -15.99 10.67
CA GLY A 111 6.39 -14.63 10.95
C GLY A 111 6.16 -13.63 9.82
N LEU A 112 5.46 -14.01 8.76
CA LEU A 112 5.09 -13.08 7.68
C LEU A 112 3.81 -12.33 8.01
N ILE A 113 3.78 -11.05 7.66
CA ILE A 113 2.60 -10.20 7.76
C ILE A 113 1.78 -10.34 6.46
N LYS A 114 0.51 -10.66 6.60
CA LYS A 114 -0.40 -10.74 5.45
C LYS A 114 -1.08 -9.39 5.19
N PRO A 115 -1.35 -9.05 3.92
CA PRO A 115 -2.06 -7.83 3.59
C PRO A 115 -3.49 -7.84 4.15
N ILE A 116 -3.99 -6.65 4.53
CA ILE A 116 -5.38 -6.47 4.95
C ILE A 116 -6.34 -6.62 3.75
N HIS A 117 -5.87 -6.27 2.56
CA HIS A 117 -6.62 -6.37 1.32
C HIS A 117 -5.70 -6.71 0.15
N ALA A 118 -6.18 -7.56 -0.74
CA ALA A 118 -5.51 -7.87 -2.00
C ALA A 118 -6.54 -7.95 -3.13
N TYR A 119 -6.13 -7.61 -4.34
CA TYR A 119 -6.97 -7.70 -5.52
C TYR A 119 -6.17 -8.17 -6.74
N PRO A 120 -6.84 -8.80 -7.74
CA PRO A 120 -6.17 -9.31 -8.92
C PRO A 120 -5.49 -8.24 -9.76
N ASN A 121 -4.24 -8.50 -10.12
CA ASN A 121 -3.40 -7.64 -10.96
C ASN A 121 -3.83 -7.62 -12.44
N ASN A 122 -4.41 -8.71 -12.94
CA ASN A 122 -4.76 -8.83 -14.35
C ASN A 122 -6.15 -9.45 -14.55
N ALA A 123 -7.11 -8.64 -15.01
CA ALA A 123 -8.51 -9.05 -15.19
C ALA A 123 -8.67 -10.26 -16.11
N ASN A 124 -7.94 -10.34 -17.23
CA ASN A 124 -8.08 -11.43 -18.18
C ASN A 124 -7.52 -12.74 -17.63
N TYR A 125 -6.37 -12.69 -16.99
CA TYR A 125 -5.74 -13.85 -16.39
C TYR A 125 -6.55 -14.41 -15.23
N MET A 126 -7.05 -13.55 -14.37
CA MET A 126 -7.84 -13.95 -13.21
C MET A 126 -9.24 -14.45 -13.55
N LYS A 127 -9.85 -13.99 -14.65
CA LYS A 127 -11.08 -14.59 -15.17
C LYS A 127 -10.90 -16.08 -15.48
N ILE A 128 -9.77 -16.42 -16.11
CA ILE A 128 -9.44 -17.81 -16.45
C ILE A 128 -9.17 -18.65 -15.20
N LEU A 129 -8.39 -18.11 -14.25
CA LEU A 129 -7.93 -18.87 -13.10
C LEU A 129 -8.97 -19.05 -12.00
N VAL A 130 -9.79 -18.03 -11.72
CA VAL A 130 -10.68 -18.01 -10.56
C VAL A 130 -12.15 -17.75 -10.88
N GLY A 131 -12.48 -17.61 -12.17
CA GLY A 131 -13.86 -17.37 -12.61
C GLY A 131 -14.45 -16.03 -12.09
N MET A 132 -13.61 -15.05 -11.74
CA MET A 132 -14.09 -13.74 -11.32
C MET A 132 -14.72 -12.99 -12.49
N ASP A 133 -15.88 -12.40 -12.26
CA ASP A 133 -16.50 -11.52 -13.23
C ASP A 133 -15.81 -10.13 -13.28
N GLU A 134 -16.17 -9.33 -14.29
CA GLU A 134 -15.59 -8.00 -14.52
C GLU A 134 -15.94 -6.99 -13.43
N ALA A 135 -16.96 -7.26 -12.63
CA ALA A 135 -17.37 -6.41 -11.52
C ALA A 135 -16.42 -6.54 -10.32
N GLY A 136 -15.58 -7.61 -10.30
CA GLY A 136 -14.55 -7.78 -9.28
C GLY A 136 -13.56 -6.61 -9.25
N ALA A 137 -12.99 -6.39 -8.11
CA ALA A 137 -11.91 -5.42 -7.93
C ALA A 137 -10.65 -5.92 -8.62
N THR A 138 -10.46 -5.55 -9.87
CA THR A 138 -9.27 -5.88 -10.67
C THR A 138 -8.52 -4.62 -11.04
N GLY A 139 -7.20 -4.70 -11.05
CA GLY A 139 -6.33 -3.60 -11.42
C GLY A 139 -5.06 -4.10 -12.10
N CYS A 140 -4.03 -3.28 -12.10
CA CYS A 140 -2.72 -3.67 -12.61
C CYS A 140 -1.56 -3.13 -11.78
N SER A 141 -1.78 -2.10 -10.96
CA SER A 141 -0.75 -1.49 -10.16
C SER A 141 -1.39 -0.63 -9.07
N VAL A 142 -1.31 -1.10 -7.85
CA VAL A 142 -1.82 -0.34 -6.70
C VAL A 142 -1.01 0.93 -6.51
N THR A 143 -1.71 2.06 -6.41
CA THR A 143 -1.05 3.34 -6.10
C THR A 143 -0.88 3.52 -4.59
N GLY A 144 -1.74 2.94 -3.78
CA GLY A 144 -1.88 3.26 -2.36
C GLY A 144 -2.79 4.47 -2.16
N GLY A 145 -2.77 5.07 -0.98
CA GLY A 145 -3.67 6.15 -0.62
C GLY A 145 -3.50 6.65 0.81
N TYR A 146 -4.57 7.23 1.38
CA TYR A 146 -4.57 7.83 2.72
C TYR A 146 -5.85 7.52 3.49
N VAL A 147 -5.77 7.52 4.82
CA VAL A 147 -6.96 7.55 5.68
C VAL A 147 -7.49 8.97 5.72
N TYR A 148 -8.76 9.15 5.34
CA TYR A 148 -9.38 10.47 5.38
C TYR A 148 -9.57 10.96 6.82
N ARG A 149 -9.02 12.13 7.11
CA ARG A 149 -9.12 12.80 8.42
C ARG A 149 -9.57 14.27 8.29
N GLY A 150 -10.02 14.66 7.10
CA GLY A 150 -10.60 15.97 6.85
C GLY A 150 -11.99 16.15 7.46
N SER A 151 -12.47 17.36 7.53
CA SER A 151 -13.79 17.70 8.07
C SER A 151 -14.85 17.98 7.02
N ALA A 152 -14.45 18.18 5.76
CA ALA A 152 -15.37 18.53 4.68
C ALA A 152 -16.33 17.41 4.33
N ILE A 153 -15.92 16.13 4.51
CA ILE A 153 -16.73 14.95 4.20
C ILE A 153 -16.81 14.04 5.44
N PRO A 154 -17.70 14.35 6.42
CA PRO A 154 -17.75 13.62 7.70
C PRO A 154 -17.93 12.11 7.58
N ASP A 155 -18.68 11.66 6.58
CA ASP A 155 -18.95 10.23 6.33
C ASP A 155 -17.69 9.44 5.95
N LEU A 156 -16.65 10.11 5.48
CA LEU A 156 -15.37 9.48 5.13
C LEU A 156 -14.39 9.38 6.31
N GLN A 157 -14.69 9.96 7.46
CA GLN A 157 -13.79 9.92 8.63
C GLN A 157 -13.35 8.49 8.97
N GLY A 158 -12.01 8.29 9.07
CA GLY A 158 -11.41 6.99 9.34
C GLY A 158 -11.47 5.99 8.17
N THR A 159 -11.82 6.45 6.98
CA THR A 159 -11.89 5.62 5.78
C THR A 159 -10.58 5.71 5.00
N TYR A 160 -9.95 4.59 4.70
CA TYR A 160 -8.81 4.52 3.79
C TYR A 160 -9.30 4.58 2.35
N ILE A 161 -8.77 5.49 1.58
CA ILE A 161 -9.08 5.70 0.17
C ILE A 161 -7.82 5.45 -0.64
N PHE A 162 -7.90 4.55 -1.62
CA PHE A 162 -6.76 4.14 -2.44
C PHE A 162 -7.15 3.93 -3.89
N GLY A 163 -6.16 3.91 -4.77
CA GLY A 163 -6.39 3.81 -6.21
C GLY A 163 -5.49 2.82 -6.92
N ASP A 164 -5.85 2.56 -8.17
CA ASP A 164 -5.08 1.77 -9.14
C ASP A 164 -4.69 2.63 -10.33
N TYR A 165 -3.42 2.56 -10.71
CA TYR A 165 -2.85 3.38 -11.78
C TYR A 165 -3.50 3.12 -13.13
N CYS A 166 -3.63 1.85 -13.53
CA CYS A 166 -4.05 1.52 -14.90
C CYS A 166 -5.55 1.73 -15.13
N THR A 167 -6.34 1.38 -14.13
CA THR A 167 -7.80 1.38 -14.27
C THR A 167 -8.43 2.67 -13.84
N GLY A 168 -7.69 3.52 -13.12
CA GLY A 168 -8.21 4.72 -12.49
C GLY A 168 -9.32 4.43 -11.48
N ARG A 169 -9.41 3.21 -11.00
CA ARG A 169 -10.37 2.83 -9.97
C ARG A 169 -9.93 3.41 -8.65
N ILE A 170 -10.91 3.86 -7.87
CA ILE A 170 -10.72 4.29 -6.50
C ILE A 170 -11.64 3.48 -5.62
N TRP A 171 -11.10 2.92 -4.56
CA TRP A 171 -11.81 2.17 -3.55
C TRP A 171 -11.63 2.78 -2.19
N SER A 172 -12.50 2.39 -1.29
CA SER A 172 -12.40 2.77 0.10
C SER A 172 -12.84 1.64 1.02
N PHE A 173 -12.26 1.59 2.22
CA PHE A 173 -12.71 0.72 3.29
C PHE A 173 -12.31 1.30 4.65
N LYS A 174 -12.94 0.82 5.72
CA LYS A 174 -12.49 1.03 7.09
C LYS A 174 -11.82 -0.24 7.62
N ARG A 175 -10.90 -0.08 8.56
CA ARG A 175 -10.27 -1.21 9.25
C ARG A 175 -11.06 -1.55 10.51
N ASP A 176 -11.38 -2.84 10.67
CA ASP A 176 -11.91 -3.40 11.91
C ASP A 176 -11.22 -4.74 12.18
N ASN A 177 -10.54 -4.86 13.33
CA ASN A 177 -9.83 -6.09 13.74
C ASN A 177 -8.98 -6.73 12.62
N ASN A 178 -8.16 -5.95 11.94
CA ASN A 178 -7.34 -6.35 10.78
C ASN A 178 -8.12 -6.87 9.57
N LYS A 179 -9.37 -6.46 9.42
CA LYS A 179 -10.19 -6.76 8.24
C LYS A 179 -10.71 -5.49 7.60
N PRO A 180 -10.79 -5.45 6.27
CA PRO A 180 -11.46 -4.36 5.58
C PRO A 180 -12.98 -4.51 5.78
N VAL A 181 -13.61 -3.46 6.26
CA VAL A 181 -15.07 -3.37 6.39
C VAL A 181 -15.59 -2.19 5.59
N GLN A 182 -16.89 -2.22 5.24
CA GLN A 182 -17.52 -1.16 4.44
C GLN A 182 -16.78 -0.88 3.12
N PHE A 183 -16.30 -1.93 2.45
CA PHE A 183 -15.60 -1.79 1.19
C PHE A 183 -16.52 -1.19 0.12
N LYS A 184 -16.08 -0.11 -0.50
CA LYS A 184 -16.83 0.60 -1.56
C LYS A 184 -15.92 0.87 -2.74
N LYS A 185 -16.51 0.85 -3.93
CA LYS A 185 -15.92 1.37 -5.15
C LYS A 185 -16.44 2.78 -5.36
N LEU A 186 -15.57 3.78 -5.25
CA LEU A 186 -15.95 5.20 -5.32
C LEU A 186 -16.09 5.72 -6.75
N ARG A 187 -15.49 5.07 -7.74
CA ARG A 187 -15.76 5.35 -9.14
C ARG A 187 -16.97 4.50 -9.60
N PRO A 188 -17.97 5.04 -10.31
CA PRO A 188 -17.96 6.15 -11.26
C PRO A 188 -18.30 7.54 -10.72
N GLU A 189 -18.35 7.73 -9.42
CA GLU A 189 -18.75 8.99 -8.79
C GLU A 189 -17.70 10.11 -9.02
N LEU A 190 -16.42 9.72 -9.29
CA LEU A 190 -15.36 10.65 -9.63
C LEU A 190 -15.24 10.76 -11.15
N LYS A 191 -16.04 11.60 -11.75
CA LYS A 191 -16.04 11.83 -13.21
C LYS A 191 -15.06 12.94 -13.59
N ARG A 192 -14.19 12.68 -14.56
CA ARG A 192 -13.45 13.72 -15.27
C ARG A 192 -14.36 14.28 -16.38
N ASN A 193 -14.97 15.45 -16.16
CA ASN A 193 -15.64 16.26 -17.18
C ASN A 193 -16.34 15.46 -18.31
N SER A 194 -17.32 14.65 -18.02
CA SER A 194 -18.15 13.93 -19.02
C SER A 194 -17.42 13.03 -20.05
N VAL A 195 -16.12 12.84 -19.95
CA VAL A 195 -15.36 11.97 -20.85
C VAL A 195 -14.90 10.72 -20.10
N ASP A 196 -15.20 9.54 -20.64
CA ASP A 196 -14.90 8.22 -20.07
C ASP A 196 -13.41 7.82 -20.19
N ILE A 197 -12.50 8.77 -19.95
CA ILE A 197 -11.07 8.49 -19.96
C ILE A 197 -10.66 8.01 -18.56
N PRO A 198 -9.97 6.88 -18.43
CA PRO A 198 -9.42 6.43 -17.15
C PRO A 198 -8.49 7.50 -16.55
N LEU A 199 -8.60 7.75 -15.25
CA LEU A 199 -7.58 8.51 -14.52
C LEU A 199 -6.36 7.59 -14.33
N PHE A 200 -5.19 8.02 -14.78
CA PHE A 200 -3.93 7.34 -14.42
C PHE A 200 -3.46 7.86 -13.07
N ILE A 201 -3.92 7.20 -12.00
CA ILE A 201 -3.69 7.66 -10.63
C ILE A 201 -2.25 7.34 -10.23
N SER A 202 -1.39 8.37 -10.21
CA SER A 202 0.02 8.23 -9.86
C SER A 202 0.31 8.41 -8.37
N SER A 203 -0.54 9.15 -7.66
CA SER A 203 -0.37 9.43 -6.23
C SER A 203 -1.67 9.92 -5.59
N PHE A 204 -1.62 9.98 -4.28
CA PHE A 204 -2.53 10.73 -3.44
C PHE A 204 -1.74 11.69 -2.56
N GLY A 205 -2.42 12.63 -1.95
CA GLY A 205 -1.87 13.55 -0.96
C GLY A 205 -2.96 14.05 -0.04
N GLU A 206 -2.56 14.60 1.08
CA GLU A 206 -3.46 15.28 2.01
C GLU A 206 -2.92 16.66 2.38
N ASP A 207 -3.81 17.62 2.63
CA ASP A 207 -3.41 18.91 3.16
C ASP A 207 -3.34 18.90 4.70
N ASN A 208 -2.94 20.04 5.27
CA ASN A 208 -2.83 20.18 6.73
C ASN A 208 -4.15 19.96 7.47
N SER A 209 -5.28 20.12 6.79
CA SER A 209 -6.62 19.89 7.34
C SER A 209 -7.08 18.45 7.19
N GLY A 210 -6.27 17.58 6.55
CA GLY A 210 -6.62 16.17 6.30
C GLY A 210 -7.54 15.96 5.11
N GLU A 211 -7.75 16.99 4.27
CA GLU A 211 -8.50 16.86 3.03
C GLU A 211 -7.66 16.16 1.97
N LEU A 212 -8.27 15.24 1.21
CA LEU A 212 -7.55 14.38 0.27
C LEU A 212 -7.53 14.94 -1.16
N TYR A 213 -6.46 14.61 -1.84
CA TYR A 213 -6.20 14.90 -3.24
C TYR A 213 -5.78 13.66 -4.00
N VAL A 214 -6.21 13.57 -5.25
CA VAL A 214 -5.74 12.57 -6.23
C VAL A 214 -4.82 13.27 -7.20
N VAL A 215 -3.64 12.70 -7.42
CA VAL A 215 -2.68 13.17 -8.42
C VAL A 215 -2.75 12.28 -9.64
N GLU A 216 -3.10 12.86 -10.77
CA GLU A 216 -3.20 12.17 -12.04
C GLU A 216 -1.91 12.35 -12.84
N TYR A 217 -1.46 11.29 -13.49
CA TYR A 217 -0.19 11.25 -14.25
C TYR A 217 -0.13 12.27 -15.39
N MET A 218 -1.26 12.59 -16.02
CA MET A 218 -1.35 13.55 -17.13
C MET A 218 -1.30 15.01 -16.68
N GLY A 219 -1.05 15.28 -15.39
CA GLY A 219 -0.76 16.62 -14.88
C GLY A 219 -1.93 17.33 -14.20
N ALA A 220 -2.93 16.61 -13.71
CA ALA A 220 -4.05 17.16 -12.94
C ALA A 220 -3.99 16.75 -11.46
N ILE A 221 -4.47 17.62 -10.58
CA ILE A 221 -4.70 17.34 -9.17
C ILE A 221 -6.19 17.59 -8.89
N TYR A 222 -6.85 16.59 -8.32
CA TYR A 222 -8.25 16.65 -7.96
C TYR A 222 -8.41 16.61 -6.44
N LYS A 223 -9.28 17.46 -5.90
CA LYS A 223 -9.65 17.44 -4.48
C LYS A 223 -10.93 16.63 -4.29
N PHE A 224 -11.00 15.83 -3.23
CA PHE A 224 -12.27 15.27 -2.76
C PHE A 224 -13.14 16.39 -2.17
N ILE A 225 -14.36 16.50 -2.62
CA ILE A 225 -15.34 17.50 -2.14
C ILE A 225 -16.66 16.81 -1.79
N PRO A 226 -17.45 17.37 -0.86
CA PRO A 226 -18.80 16.90 -0.61
C PRO A 226 -19.64 16.98 -1.90
N TYR A 227 -20.54 16.04 -2.05
CA TYR A 227 -21.55 16.04 -3.13
C TYR A 227 -22.86 16.61 -2.60
#